data_828078e577570d88371abe52cd2064d7
#
_entry.id   828078e577570d88371abe52cd2064d7
#
_cell.length_a   1.000
_cell.length_b   1.000
_cell.length_c   1.000
_cell.angle_alpha   90.00
_cell.angle_beta   90.00
_cell.angle_gamma   90.00
#
_symmetry.space_group_name_H-M   'P 1'
#
loop_
_entity.id
_entity.type
_entity.pdbx_description
1 polymer ?
#
loop_
_entity_poly.entity_id
_entity_poly.type
_entity_poly.pdbx_seq_one_letter_code
_entity_poly.pdbx_strand_id
1 'polypeptide(L)'
;TKEDVIFPETEEIRGRVDELVAHLPTDLSVIEGLRRALHTISHEFEDLKHLQFARARLVESMPSLQTLVLQHEQEWVHSFADAVAARLEVDPDEDLRPDVTAAVVVAAFRAVMNRWIKSGGKADITQMLDQALVFLGSGLDSSDLD
;
A
#
# COMPACT_ATOMS: atom_id res chain seq x y z
N THR A 1 22.59 1.02 1.73
CA THR A 1 22.09 0.13 2.79
C THR A 1 21.49 -1.14 2.21
N LYS A 2 21.29 -2.17 3.02
CA LYS A 2 20.59 -3.40 2.60
C LYS A 2 19.18 -3.08 2.10
N GLU A 3 18.55 -2.10 2.68
CA GLU A 3 17.23 -1.62 2.36
C GLU A 3 17.18 -1.02 0.94
N ASP A 4 18.15 -0.19 0.59
CA ASP A 4 18.26 0.40 -0.74
C ASP A 4 18.50 -0.66 -1.84
N VAL A 5 19.14 -1.77 -1.49
CA VAL A 5 19.35 -2.90 -2.42
C VAL A 5 18.07 -3.70 -2.64
N ILE A 6 17.25 -3.87 -1.57
CA ILE A 6 16.04 -4.68 -1.62
C ILE A 6 14.85 -3.87 -2.17
N PHE A 7 14.79 -2.58 -1.89
CA PHE A 7 13.67 -1.70 -2.27
C PHE A 7 14.13 -0.43 -2.99
N PRO A 8 14.91 -0.52 -4.08
CA PRO A 8 15.55 0.65 -4.68
C PRO A 8 14.57 1.68 -5.25
N GLU A 9 13.40 1.24 -5.72
CA GLU A 9 12.37 2.10 -6.31
C GLU A 9 11.27 2.54 -5.33
N THR A 10 11.26 2.00 -4.12
CA THR A 10 10.12 2.14 -3.21
C THR A 10 9.94 3.56 -2.70
N GLU A 11 11.03 4.26 -2.41
CA GLU A 11 10.96 5.62 -1.90
C GLU A 11 10.35 6.58 -2.93
N GLU A 12 10.69 6.41 -4.20
CA GLU A 12 10.09 7.18 -5.29
C GLU A 12 8.59 6.89 -5.44
N ILE A 13 8.21 5.62 -5.44
CA ILE A 13 6.79 5.20 -5.53
C ILE A 13 6.01 5.73 -4.32
N ARG A 14 6.58 5.58 -3.11
CA ARG A 14 5.97 6.09 -1.88
C ARG A 14 5.73 7.60 -1.96
N GLY A 15 6.72 8.37 -2.36
CA GLY A 15 6.59 9.81 -2.50
C GLY A 15 5.50 10.19 -3.50
N ARG A 16 5.37 9.47 -4.61
CA ARG A 16 4.31 9.71 -5.60
C ARG A 16 2.92 9.38 -5.06
N VAL A 17 2.77 8.29 -4.34
CA VAL A 17 1.49 7.92 -3.70
C VAL A 17 1.09 8.96 -2.66
N ASP A 18 2.02 9.35 -1.80
CA ASP A 18 1.77 10.35 -0.75
C ASP A 18 1.35 11.69 -1.36
N GLU A 19 2.02 12.13 -2.42
CA GLU A 19 1.69 13.37 -3.11
C GLU A 19 0.31 13.30 -3.77
N LEU A 20 -0.01 12.19 -4.42
CA LEU A 20 -1.33 11.98 -5.00
C LEU A 20 -2.43 12.03 -3.94
N VAL A 21 -2.23 11.39 -2.79
CA VAL A 21 -3.20 11.38 -1.68
C VAL A 21 -3.37 12.79 -1.09
N ALA A 22 -2.28 13.49 -0.84
CA ALA A 22 -2.31 14.83 -0.26
C ALA A 22 -3.06 15.85 -1.14
N HIS A 23 -3.04 15.67 -2.45
CA HIS A 23 -3.66 16.58 -3.44
C HIS A 23 -4.96 16.06 -4.03
N LEU A 24 -5.59 15.04 -3.42
CA LEU A 24 -6.88 14.54 -3.87
C LEU A 24 -7.98 15.63 -3.80
N PRO A 25 -8.92 15.65 -4.77
CA PRO A 25 -10.11 16.49 -4.67
C PRO A 25 -10.86 16.26 -3.36
N THR A 26 -11.42 17.32 -2.79
CA THR A 26 -12.10 17.27 -1.48
C THR A 26 -13.40 16.47 -1.49
N ASP A 27 -13.98 16.22 -2.67
CA ASP A 27 -15.19 15.43 -2.85
C ASP A 27 -14.93 13.90 -2.91
N LEU A 28 -13.67 13.48 -3.00
CA LEU A 28 -13.28 12.07 -3.01
C LEU A 28 -12.88 11.58 -1.61
N SER A 29 -13.29 10.37 -1.27
CA SER A 29 -12.74 9.67 -0.11
C SER A 29 -11.27 9.29 -0.34
N VAL A 30 -10.52 9.10 0.73
CA VAL A 30 -9.12 8.63 0.66
C VAL A 30 -9.03 7.30 -0.09
N ILE A 31 -9.95 6.38 0.17
CA ILE A 31 -9.98 5.06 -0.50
C ILE A 31 -10.20 5.20 -2.00
N GLU A 32 -11.16 6.02 -2.42
CA GLU A 32 -11.41 6.26 -3.84
C GLU A 32 -10.21 6.93 -4.52
N GLY A 33 -9.57 7.85 -3.82
CA GLY A 33 -8.33 8.47 -4.29
C GLY A 33 -7.19 7.48 -4.45
N LEU A 34 -7.04 6.54 -3.52
CA LEU A 34 -6.06 5.46 -3.62
C LEU A 34 -6.34 4.53 -4.80
N ARG A 35 -7.61 4.22 -5.05
CA ARG A 35 -7.98 3.42 -6.23
C ARG A 35 -7.57 4.12 -7.52
N ARG A 36 -7.77 5.43 -7.63
CA ARG A 36 -7.32 6.21 -8.79
C ARG A 36 -5.81 6.24 -8.91
N ALA A 37 -5.10 6.43 -7.80
CA ALA A 37 -3.63 6.38 -7.77
C ALA A 37 -3.12 5.01 -8.22
N LEU A 38 -3.73 3.93 -7.74
CA LEU A 38 -3.39 2.57 -8.15
C LEU A 38 -3.57 2.36 -9.65
N HIS A 39 -4.65 2.86 -10.24
CA HIS A 39 -4.85 2.83 -11.69
C HIS A 39 -3.76 3.56 -12.45
N THR A 40 -3.33 4.72 -11.95
CA THR A 40 -2.27 5.52 -12.58
C THR A 40 -0.93 4.79 -12.60
N ILE A 41 -0.60 4.06 -11.52
CA ILE A 41 0.69 3.36 -11.39
C ILE A 41 0.65 1.88 -11.79
N SER A 42 -0.50 1.38 -12.25
CA SER A 42 -0.68 -0.05 -12.56
C SER A 42 0.30 -0.58 -13.61
N HIS A 43 0.68 0.23 -14.59
CA HIS A 43 1.67 -0.15 -15.60
C HIS A 43 3.05 -0.39 -15.00
N GLU A 44 3.45 0.41 -14.03
CA GLU A 44 4.72 0.23 -13.32
C GLU A 44 4.72 -1.06 -12.51
N PHE A 45 3.60 -1.41 -11.88
CA PHE A 45 3.45 -2.70 -11.19
C PHE A 45 3.61 -3.88 -12.15
N GLU A 46 2.99 -3.81 -13.35
CA GLU A 46 3.11 -4.87 -14.35
C GLU A 46 4.56 -5.02 -14.85
N ASP A 47 5.24 -3.91 -15.10
CA ASP A 47 6.63 -3.92 -15.56
C ASP A 47 7.59 -4.50 -14.52
N LEU A 48 7.29 -4.31 -13.23
CA LEU A 48 8.15 -4.74 -12.12
C LEU A 48 7.71 -6.06 -11.47
N LYS A 49 6.64 -6.69 -11.93
CA LYS A 49 6.05 -7.85 -11.23
C LYS A 49 7.01 -9.01 -11.04
N HIS A 50 7.87 -9.30 -12.02
CA HIS A 50 8.85 -10.38 -11.92
C HIS A 50 9.91 -10.08 -10.87
N LEU A 51 10.38 -8.85 -10.83
CA LEU A 51 11.34 -8.38 -9.83
C LEU A 51 10.71 -8.41 -8.44
N GLN A 52 9.48 -7.96 -8.31
CA GLN A 52 8.75 -7.95 -7.06
C GLN A 52 8.50 -9.36 -6.52
N PHE A 53 8.15 -10.29 -7.40
CA PHE A 53 7.96 -11.69 -7.03
C PHE A 53 9.28 -12.34 -6.57
N ALA A 54 10.37 -12.15 -7.31
CA ALA A 54 11.68 -12.68 -6.94
C ALA A 54 12.14 -12.12 -5.58
N ARG A 55 11.93 -10.84 -5.36
CA ARG A 55 12.23 -10.15 -4.09
C ARG A 55 11.40 -10.72 -2.93
N ALA A 56 10.11 -10.89 -3.13
CA ALA A 56 9.21 -11.46 -2.12
C ALA A 56 9.62 -12.89 -1.73
N ARG A 57 10.01 -13.71 -2.72
CA ARG A 57 10.53 -15.06 -2.48
C ARG A 57 11.83 -15.04 -1.66
N LEU A 58 12.71 -14.10 -1.95
CA LEU A 58 13.95 -13.94 -1.20
C LEU A 58 13.68 -13.55 0.26
N VAL A 59 12.78 -12.60 0.49
CA VAL A 59 12.36 -12.19 1.83
C VAL A 59 11.76 -13.35 2.61
N GLU A 60 10.90 -14.14 1.98
CA GLU A 60 10.29 -15.32 2.61
C GLU A 60 11.33 -16.33 3.09
N SER A 61 12.42 -16.49 2.35
CA SER A 61 13.48 -17.45 2.64
C SER A 61 14.51 -16.97 3.69
N MET A 62 14.53 -15.67 4.01
CA MET A 62 15.56 -15.08 4.88
C MET A 62 14.95 -14.25 6.03
N PRO A 63 14.94 -14.80 7.26
CA PRO A 63 14.37 -14.09 8.42
C PRO A 63 14.93 -12.68 8.67
N SER A 64 16.21 -12.45 8.39
CA SER A 64 16.83 -11.12 8.54
C SER A 64 16.22 -10.07 7.63
N LEU A 65 15.73 -10.47 6.45
CA LEU A 65 15.05 -9.58 5.52
C LEU A 65 13.61 -9.28 5.94
N GLN A 66 12.97 -10.19 6.67
CA GLN A 66 11.62 -9.97 7.20
C GLN A 66 11.59 -8.79 8.18
N THR A 67 12.63 -8.63 8.99
CA THR A 67 12.77 -7.46 9.88
C THR A 67 12.86 -6.16 9.09
N LEU A 68 13.63 -6.14 8.01
CA LEU A 68 13.74 -4.97 7.12
C LEU A 68 12.40 -4.63 6.46
N VAL A 69 11.62 -5.64 6.05
CA VAL A 69 10.28 -5.44 5.48
C VAL A 69 9.36 -4.79 6.50
N LEU A 70 9.36 -5.25 7.75
CA LEU A 70 8.54 -4.67 8.81
C LEU A 70 8.89 -3.21 9.09
N GLN A 71 10.19 -2.89 9.14
CA GLN A 71 10.64 -1.50 9.29
C GLN A 71 10.21 -0.64 8.12
N HIS A 72 10.32 -1.16 6.91
CA HIS A 72 9.90 -0.50 5.69
C HIS A 72 8.39 -0.24 5.67
N GLU A 73 7.58 -1.20 6.11
CA GLU A 73 6.14 -1.02 6.25
C GLU A 73 5.78 0.08 7.25
N GLN A 74 6.51 0.17 8.36
CA GLN A 74 6.30 1.24 9.35
C GLN A 74 6.59 2.63 8.75
N GLU A 75 7.60 2.75 7.92
CA GLU A 75 7.88 4.00 7.18
C GLU A 75 6.74 4.36 6.22
N TRP A 76 6.17 3.36 5.54
CA TRP A 76 5.00 3.54 4.70
C TRP A 76 3.79 4.03 5.50
N VAL A 77 3.50 3.40 6.64
CA VAL A 77 2.40 3.80 7.52
C VAL A 77 2.58 5.25 7.96
N HIS A 78 3.78 5.61 8.40
CA HIS A 78 4.06 6.96 8.89
C HIS A 78 3.89 8.02 7.79
N SER A 79 4.53 7.80 6.66
CA SER A 79 4.47 8.69 5.50
C SER A 79 3.04 8.85 4.98
N PHE A 80 2.30 7.75 4.88
CA PHE A 80 0.93 7.75 4.41
C PHE A 80 -0.02 8.44 5.40
N ALA A 81 0.18 8.26 6.70
CA ALA A 81 -0.60 8.97 7.73
C ALA A 81 -0.43 10.48 7.61
N ASP A 82 0.79 10.97 7.36
CA ASP A 82 1.04 12.39 7.14
C ASP A 82 0.28 12.91 5.91
N ALA A 83 0.27 12.16 4.82
CA ALA A 83 -0.45 12.51 3.60
C ALA A 83 -1.98 12.55 3.83
N VAL A 84 -2.52 11.59 4.57
CA VAL A 84 -3.94 11.56 4.95
C VAL A 84 -4.30 12.73 5.86
N ALA A 85 -3.45 13.05 6.84
CA ALA A 85 -3.65 14.20 7.72
C ALA A 85 -3.71 15.51 6.93
N ALA A 86 -2.79 15.69 5.99
CA ALA A 86 -2.80 16.85 5.09
C ALA A 86 -4.09 16.91 4.26
N ARG A 87 -4.53 15.78 3.75
CA ARG A 87 -5.76 15.68 2.95
C ARG A 87 -7.02 16.01 3.76
N LEU A 88 -7.08 15.56 5.01
CA LEU A 88 -8.20 15.82 5.92
C LEU A 88 -8.11 17.20 6.59
N GLU A 89 -7.00 17.90 6.43
CA GLU A 89 -6.72 19.19 7.09
C GLU A 89 -6.85 19.09 8.61
N VAL A 90 -6.26 18.01 9.18
CA VAL A 90 -6.29 17.77 10.63
C VAL A 90 -4.88 17.68 11.21
N ASP A 91 -4.79 17.93 12.52
CA ASP A 91 -3.57 17.70 13.27
C ASP A 91 -3.42 16.19 13.55
N PRO A 92 -2.35 15.55 13.04
CA PRO A 92 -2.15 14.11 13.25
C PRO A 92 -1.92 13.73 14.71
N ASP A 93 -1.50 14.68 15.56
CA ASP A 93 -1.31 14.41 16.99
C ASP A 93 -2.63 14.43 17.78
N GLU A 94 -3.67 15.01 17.22
CA GLU A 94 -4.98 15.13 17.86
C GLU A 94 -6.07 14.27 17.23
N ASP A 95 -5.87 13.85 15.96
CA ASP A 95 -6.85 13.10 15.20
C ASP A 95 -6.32 11.69 14.85
N LEU A 96 -7.03 10.68 15.29
CA LEU A 96 -6.65 9.27 15.10
C LEU A 96 -6.87 8.76 13.67
N ARG A 97 -7.72 9.41 12.88
CA ARG A 97 -8.12 8.93 11.55
C ARG A 97 -6.95 8.73 10.58
N PRO A 98 -5.95 9.62 10.51
CA PRO A 98 -4.80 9.40 9.64
C PRO A 98 -4.03 8.11 9.98
N ASP A 99 -3.75 7.89 11.25
CA ASP A 99 -3.00 6.70 11.71
C ASP A 99 -3.75 5.41 11.40
N VAL A 100 -5.04 5.37 11.71
CA VAL A 100 -5.88 4.18 11.46
C VAL A 100 -5.99 3.91 9.96
N THR A 101 -6.24 4.94 9.16
CA THR A 101 -6.33 4.79 7.70
C THR A 101 -5.03 4.23 7.11
N ALA A 102 -3.90 4.80 7.50
CA ALA A 102 -2.60 4.37 7.02
C ALA A 102 -2.29 2.92 7.42
N ALA A 103 -2.51 2.57 8.68
CA ALA A 103 -2.26 1.22 9.18
C ALA A 103 -3.11 0.17 8.47
N VAL A 104 -4.39 0.44 8.27
CA VAL A 104 -5.32 -0.49 7.61
C VAL A 104 -4.97 -0.66 6.13
N VAL A 105 -4.65 0.42 5.43
CA VAL A 105 -4.28 0.36 4.01
C VAL A 105 -2.99 -0.42 3.81
N VAL A 106 -1.95 -0.15 4.60
CA VAL A 106 -0.67 -0.88 4.50
C VAL A 106 -0.85 -2.36 4.84
N ALA A 107 -1.65 -2.69 5.86
CA ALA A 107 -1.97 -4.07 6.20
C ALA A 107 -2.72 -4.79 5.07
N ALA A 108 -3.63 -4.11 4.39
CA ALA A 108 -4.34 -4.65 3.23
C ALA A 108 -3.39 -4.97 2.07
N PHE A 109 -2.42 -4.08 1.80
CA PHE A 109 -1.37 -4.33 0.81
C PHE A 109 -0.57 -5.59 1.16
N ARG A 110 -0.19 -5.76 2.41
CA ARG A 110 0.52 -6.96 2.87
C ARG A 110 -0.31 -8.22 2.62
N ALA A 111 -1.58 -8.21 2.97
CA ALA A 111 -2.48 -9.35 2.75
C ALA A 111 -2.56 -9.73 1.27
N VAL A 112 -2.69 -8.73 0.39
CA VAL A 112 -2.72 -8.93 -1.06
C VAL A 112 -1.40 -9.50 -1.56
N MET A 113 -0.27 -8.92 -1.15
CA MET A 113 1.06 -9.41 -1.55
C MET A 113 1.29 -10.85 -1.13
N ASN A 114 0.92 -11.22 0.09
CA ASN A 114 1.05 -12.59 0.58
C ASN A 114 0.24 -13.58 -0.28
N ARG A 115 -0.97 -13.21 -0.63
CA ARG A 115 -1.84 -14.04 -1.48
C ARG A 115 -1.32 -14.14 -2.91
N TRP A 116 -0.81 -13.05 -3.45
CA TRP A 116 -0.21 -13.02 -4.78
C TRP A 116 1.02 -13.94 -4.86
N ILE A 117 1.89 -13.90 -3.85
CA ILE A 117 3.05 -14.79 -3.74
C ILE A 117 2.62 -16.26 -3.71
N LYS A 118 1.58 -16.58 -2.92
CA LYS A 118 1.03 -17.94 -2.85
C LYS A 118 0.49 -18.43 -4.20
N SER A 119 0.04 -17.52 -5.06
CA SER A 119 -0.39 -17.85 -6.43
C SER A 119 0.78 -18.11 -7.38
N GLY A 120 2.02 -17.96 -6.92
CA GLY A 120 3.20 -18.01 -7.76
C GLY A 120 3.39 -16.77 -8.64
N GLY A 121 2.82 -15.64 -8.22
CA GLY A 121 2.85 -14.38 -8.96
C GLY A 121 1.93 -14.38 -10.20
N LYS A 122 1.01 -15.33 -10.30
CA LYS A 122 0.12 -15.52 -11.47
C LYS A 122 -1.18 -14.74 -11.39
N ALA A 123 -1.66 -14.46 -10.16
CA ALA A 123 -2.87 -13.68 -9.98
C ALA A 123 -2.66 -12.22 -10.42
N ASP A 124 -3.74 -11.56 -10.81
CA ASP A 124 -3.72 -10.14 -11.16
C ASP A 124 -3.64 -9.30 -9.87
N ILE A 125 -2.43 -8.84 -9.54
CA ILE A 125 -2.18 -8.08 -8.32
C ILE A 125 -2.93 -6.73 -8.30
N THR A 126 -3.03 -6.05 -9.44
CA THR A 126 -3.73 -4.77 -9.55
C THR A 126 -5.21 -4.95 -9.25
N GLN A 127 -5.84 -5.99 -9.79
CA GLN A 127 -7.23 -6.33 -9.50
C GLN A 127 -7.42 -6.69 -8.02
N MET A 128 -6.52 -7.45 -7.44
CA MET A 128 -6.58 -7.82 -6.01
C MET A 128 -6.47 -6.59 -5.11
N LEU A 129 -5.58 -5.65 -5.44
CA LEU A 129 -5.44 -4.40 -4.70
C LEU A 129 -6.71 -3.55 -4.80
N ASP A 130 -7.29 -3.44 -5.98
CA ASP A 130 -8.55 -2.72 -6.18
C ASP A 130 -9.70 -3.34 -5.36
N GLN A 131 -9.83 -4.65 -5.38
CA GLN A 131 -10.82 -5.38 -4.57
C GLN A 131 -10.63 -5.13 -3.06
N ALA A 132 -9.39 -5.15 -2.59
CA ALA A 132 -9.08 -4.86 -1.19
C ALA A 132 -9.50 -3.44 -0.80
N LEU A 133 -9.21 -2.45 -1.65
CA LEU A 133 -9.60 -1.07 -1.40
C LEU A 133 -11.12 -0.88 -1.42
N VAL A 134 -11.84 -1.53 -2.33
CA VAL A 134 -13.31 -1.53 -2.34
C VAL A 134 -13.86 -2.09 -1.03
N PHE A 135 -13.31 -3.20 -0.56
CA PHE A 135 -13.71 -3.82 0.70
C PHE A 135 -13.46 -2.88 1.89
N LEU A 136 -12.30 -2.23 1.96
CA LEU A 136 -12.02 -1.22 2.99
C LEU A 136 -13.02 -0.04 2.93
N GLY A 137 -13.33 0.42 1.74
CA GLY A 137 -14.29 1.51 1.53
C GLY A 137 -15.71 1.17 1.96
N SER A 138 -16.07 -0.11 1.98
CA SER A 138 -17.37 -0.59 2.47
C SER A 138 -17.46 -0.66 4.01
N GLY A 139 -16.38 -0.34 4.72
CA GLY A 139 -16.31 -0.43 6.18
C GLY A 139 -16.08 -1.84 6.71
N LEU A 140 -15.50 -2.72 5.88
CA LEU A 140 -15.20 -4.12 6.20
C LEU A 140 -16.48 -4.95 6.49
N ASP A 141 -17.60 -4.57 5.92
CA ASP A 141 -18.86 -5.31 6.08
C ASP A 141 -18.80 -6.60 5.24
N SER A 142 -18.88 -7.75 5.91
CA SER A 142 -18.79 -9.05 5.27
C SER A 142 -19.98 -9.36 4.35
N SER A 143 -21.11 -8.67 4.50
CA SER A 143 -22.26 -8.82 3.60
C SER A 143 -21.96 -8.35 2.18
N ASP A 144 -20.99 -7.46 2.02
CA ASP A 144 -20.56 -6.95 0.72
C ASP A 144 -19.64 -7.92 -0.03
N LEU A 145 -19.25 -9.04 0.59
CA LEU A 145 -18.36 -10.06 0.01
C LEU A 145 -19.12 -11.26 -0.58
N ASP A 146 -20.42 -11.35 -0.38
CA ASP A 146 -21.26 -12.47 -0.85
C ASP A 146 -21.70 -12.32 -2.34
#